data_119680ae9c47ff78098724f2eaf583b3
#
_entry.id   119680ae9c47ff78098724f2eaf583b3
#
_cell.length_a   1.000
_cell.length_b   1.000
_cell.length_c   1.000
_cell.angle_alpha   90.00
_cell.angle_beta   90.00
_cell.angle_gamma   90.00
#
_symmetry.space_group_name_H-M   'P 1'
#
loop_
_entity.id
_entity.type
_entity.pdbx_description
1 polymer ?
#
loop_
_entity_poly.entity_id
_entity_poly.type
_entity_poly.pdbx_seq_one_letter_code
_entity_poly.pdbx_strand_id
1 'polypeptide(L)'
;MTQSPLPLTLYGGIDCDDTEHVTGRLDALGIPHRLVIINGDPEAERFVIFINNSFRSTPTLVFGQERAKIVLTEPTDEELDSVLAQAGYSLRPGNAELEEG
;
A
#
# COMPACT_ATOMS: atom_id res chain seq x y z
N MET A 1 -18.75 16.97 -4.69
CA MET A 1 -18.46 15.85 -5.51
C MET A 1 -17.38 14.97 -4.90
N THR A 2 -17.60 13.73 -4.90
CA THR A 2 -16.71 12.79 -4.25
C THR A 2 -15.68 12.27 -5.23
N GLN A 3 -14.44 12.25 -4.81
CA GLN A 3 -13.40 11.71 -5.65
C GLN A 3 -13.07 10.30 -5.21
N SER A 4 -12.77 9.47 -6.18
CA SER A 4 -12.34 8.13 -5.87
C SER A 4 -10.94 8.18 -5.26
N PRO A 5 -10.66 7.30 -4.31
CA PRO A 5 -9.29 7.20 -3.80
C PRO A 5 -8.33 6.80 -4.90
N LEU A 6 -7.07 7.13 -4.72
CA LEU A 6 -6.05 6.70 -5.65
C LEU A 6 -5.92 5.19 -5.59
N PRO A 7 -5.82 4.52 -6.73
CA PRO A 7 -5.64 3.07 -6.71
C PRO A 7 -4.32 2.69 -6.03
N LEU A 8 -4.34 1.58 -5.33
CA LEU A 8 -3.19 1.15 -4.54
C LEU A 8 -2.68 -0.19 -5.05
N THR A 9 -1.40 -0.23 -5.34
CA THR A 9 -0.71 -1.47 -5.66
C THR A 9 0.38 -1.70 -4.61
N LEU A 10 0.39 -2.89 -4.03
CA LEU A 10 1.41 -3.25 -3.06
C LEU A 10 2.34 -4.27 -3.71
N TYR A 11 3.61 -3.93 -3.77
CA TYR A 11 4.64 -4.84 -4.27
C TYR A 11 5.29 -5.48 -3.05
N GLY A 12 5.11 -6.77 -2.92
CA GLY A 12 5.53 -7.48 -1.72
C GLY A 12 6.46 -8.64 -2.01
N GLY A 13 7.06 -9.14 -0.96
CA GLY A 13 7.93 -10.30 -1.04
C GLY A 13 7.25 -11.55 -0.51
N ILE A 14 7.65 -12.69 -1.04
CA ILE A 14 7.15 -13.95 -0.53
C ILE A 14 7.81 -14.19 0.83
N ASP A 15 7.06 -14.72 1.77
CA ASP A 15 7.56 -14.99 3.13
C ASP A 15 8.16 -13.75 3.77
N CYS A 16 7.61 -12.59 3.49
CA CYS A 16 8.09 -11.33 4.05
C CYS A 16 7.12 -10.89 5.15
N ASP A 17 7.61 -10.85 6.37
CA ASP A 17 6.76 -10.49 7.50
C ASP A 17 6.20 -9.09 7.37
N ASP A 18 7.01 -8.16 6.86
CA ASP A 18 6.55 -6.79 6.68
C ASP A 18 5.46 -6.70 5.63
N THR A 19 5.58 -7.47 4.54
CA THR A 19 4.54 -7.52 3.54
C THR A 19 3.24 -8.06 4.14
N GLU A 20 3.34 -9.12 4.93
CA GLU A 20 2.17 -9.71 5.56
C GLU A 20 1.53 -8.75 6.55
N HIS A 21 2.34 -8.03 7.30
CA HIS A 21 1.82 -7.06 8.24
C HIS A 21 1.02 -5.97 7.53
N VAL A 22 1.57 -5.42 6.46
CA VAL A 22 0.90 -4.34 5.75
C VAL A 22 -0.36 -4.83 5.05
N THR A 23 -0.30 -6.00 4.40
CA THR A 23 -1.50 -6.52 3.76
C THR A 23 -2.60 -6.81 4.79
N GLY A 24 -2.22 -7.34 5.95
CA GLY A 24 -3.19 -7.58 7.01
C GLY A 24 -3.85 -6.32 7.49
N ARG A 25 -3.07 -5.24 7.59
CA ARG A 25 -3.63 -3.97 8.01
C ARG A 25 -4.56 -3.40 6.94
N LEU A 26 -4.18 -3.48 5.68
CA LEU A 26 -5.05 -3.02 4.60
C LEU A 26 -6.36 -3.79 4.58
N ASP A 27 -6.29 -5.09 4.79
CA ASP A 27 -7.49 -5.91 4.83
C ASP A 27 -8.36 -5.55 6.02
N ALA A 28 -7.75 -5.33 7.17
CA ALA A 28 -8.50 -4.97 8.38
C ALA A 28 -9.20 -3.62 8.23
N LEU A 29 -8.59 -2.71 7.48
CA LEU A 29 -9.18 -1.40 7.24
C LEU A 29 -10.13 -1.38 6.05
N GLY A 30 -10.26 -2.51 5.35
CA GLY A 30 -11.14 -2.59 4.19
C GLY A 30 -10.64 -1.82 2.99
N ILE A 31 -9.31 -1.69 2.86
CA ILE A 31 -8.71 -0.93 1.77
C ILE A 31 -8.46 -1.84 0.58
N PRO A 32 -9.12 -1.60 -0.55
CA PRO A 32 -8.87 -2.42 -1.72
C PRO A 32 -7.48 -2.14 -2.28
N HIS A 33 -6.80 -3.18 -2.68
CA HIS A 33 -5.46 -3.04 -3.21
C HIS A 33 -5.13 -4.22 -4.11
N ARG A 34 -4.16 -4.01 -4.98
CA ARG A 34 -3.64 -5.07 -5.83
C ARG A 34 -2.32 -5.51 -5.23
N LEU A 35 -2.17 -6.82 -5.04
CA LEU A 35 -0.94 -7.38 -4.50
C LEU A 35 -0.12 -7.98 -5.62
N VAL A 36 1.13 -7.56 -5.73
CA VAL A 36 2.07 -8.10 -6.70
C VAL A 36 3.26 -8.65 -5.93
N ILE A 37 3.47 -9.95 -6.01
CA ILE A 37 4.64 -10.56 -5.37
C ILE A 37 5.77 -10.50 -6.37
N ILE A 38 6.86 -9.83 -5.99
CA ILE A 38 7.94 -9.59 -6.92
C ILE A 38 8.85 -10.79 -7.13
N ASN A 39 8.79 -11.78 -6.22
CA ASN A 39 9.55 -13.00 -6.40
C ASN A 39 9.02 -13.73 -7.63
N GLY A 40 9.87 -14.00 -8.58
CA GLY A 40 9.44 -14.66 -9.80
C GLY A 40 8.78 -13.75 -10.82
N ASP A 41 8.81 -12.44 -10.58
CA ASP A 41 8.24 -11.47 -11.51
C ASP A 41 9.31 -10.42 -11.81
N PRO A 42 10.16 -10.66 -12.81
CA PRO A 42 11.31 -9.76 -13.05
C PRO A 42 10.93 -8.33 -13.35
N GLU A 43 9.80 -8.11 -14.03
CA GLU A 43 9.38 -6.73 -14.33
C GLU A 43 9.01 -6.00 -13.06
N ALA A 44 8.25 -6.66 -12.19
CA ALA A 44 7.85 -6.03 -10.94
C ALA A 44 9.06 -5.79 -10.06
N GLU A 45 9.99 -6.74 -10.03
CA GLU A 45 11.19 -6.58 -9.25
C GLU A 45 12.01 -5.40 -9.73
N ARG A 46 12.18 -5.28 -11.05
CA ARG A 46 12.92 -4.15 -11.61
C ARG A 46 12.25 -2.82 -11.28
N PHE A 47 10.92 -2.80 -11.32
CA PHE A 47 10.20 -1.59 -10.98
C PHE A 47 10.46 -1.18 -9.53
N VAL A 48 10.40 -2.14 -8.60
CA VAL A 48 10.65 -1.86 -7.18
C VAL A 48 12.07 -1.34 -6.99
N ILE A 49 13.04 -1.96 -7.64
CA ILE A 49 14.42 -1.54 -7.52
C ILE A 49 14.59 -0.13 -8.07
N PHE A 50 13.93 0.16 -9.19
CA PHE A 50 14.04 1.47 -9.83
C PHE A 50 13.51 2.58 -8.92
N ILE A 51 12.32 2.37 -8.33
CA ILE A 51 11.72 3.46 -7.56
C ILE A 51 12.30 3.57 -6.16
N ASN A 52 13.12 2.61 -5.74
CA ASN A 52 13.75 2.65 -4.42
C ASN A 52 15.24 2.88 -4.51
N ASN A 53 15.68 3.56 -5.55
CA ASN A 53 17.08 3.96 -5.68
C ASN A 53 18.02 2.76 -5.63
N SER A 54 17.68 1.73 -6.38
CA SER A 54 18.48 0.52 -6.53
C SER A 54 18.34 -0.48 -5.38
N PHE A 55 17.39 -0.26 -4.49
CA PHE A 55 17.16 -1.22 -3.40
C PHE A 55 15.93 -2.06 -3.70
N ARG A 56 16.07 -3.35 -3.46
CA ARG A 56 14.96 -4.28 -3.61
C ARG A 56 14.20 -4.32 -2.29
N SER A 57 13.38 -3.32 -2.05
CA SER A 57 12.71 -3.14 -0.77
C SER A 57 11.25 -3.56 -0.85
N THR A 58 10.80 -4.37 0.08
CA THR A 58 9.40 -4.76 0.18
C THR A 58 8.94 -4.63 1.62
N PRO A 59 7.69 -4.24 1.84
CA PRO A 59 6.70 -3.90 0.83
C PRO A 59 6.91 -2.49 0.30
N THR A 60 6.57 -2.29 -0.96
CA THR A 60 6.54 -0.95 -1.58
C THR A 60 5.12 -0.73 -2.07
N LEU A 61 4.51 0.35 -1.59
CA LEU A 61 3.14 0.70 -1.95
C LEU A 61 3.16 1.86 -2.91
N VAL A 62 2.40 1.73 -3.98
CA VAL A 62 2.30 2.79 -4.99
C VAL A 62 0.84 3.20 -5.08
N PHE A 63 0.59 4.46 -4.78
CA PHE A 63 -0.75 5.04 -4.85
C PHE A 63 -0.83 5.88 -6.11
N GLY A 64 -1.80 5.61 -6.95
CA GLY A 64 -2.01 6.37 -8.16
C GLY A 64 -1.46 5.66 -9.38
N GLN A 65 -1.60 6.32 -10.51
CA GLN A 65 -1.16 5.78 -11.79
C GLN A 65 -0.45 6.85 -12.56
N GLU A 66 0.43 6.43 -13.44
CA GLU A 66 1.13 7.33 -14.35
C GLU A 66 1.94 8.33 -13.55
N ARG A 67 1.63 9.62 -13.70
CA ARG A 67 2.47 10.63 -13.10
C ARG A 67 2.15 10.93 -11.66
N ALA A 68 0.90 10.87 -11.29
CA ALA A 68 0.48 11.27 -9.96
C ALA A 68 0.57 10.08 -9.02
N LYS A 69 1.74 9.85 -8.49
CA LYS A 69 1.97 8.69 -7.64
C LYS A 69 2.53 9.09 -6.30
N ILE A 70 2.11 8.38 -5.29
CA ILE A 70 2.73 8.45 -3.98
C ILE A 70 3.36 7.08 -3.75
N VAL A 71 4.63 7.06 -3.39
CA VAL A 71 5.35 5.81 -3.15
C VAL A 71 5.71 5.73 -1.68
N LEU A 72 5.44 4.59 -1.08
CA LEU A 72 5.69 4.38 0.33
C LEU A 72 6.41 3.06 0.49
N THR A 73 7.59 3.08 1.09
CA THR A 73 8.45 1.90 1.18
C THR A 73 8.61 1.49 2.63
N GLU A 74 8.27 0.26 2.93
CA GLU A 74 8.42 -0.32 4.27
C GLU A 74 7.86 0.61 5.35
N PRO A 75 6.58 0.99 5.23
CA PRO A 75 6.03 2.01 6.11
C PRO A 75 5.76 1.49 7.51
N THR A 76 5.86 2.40 8.47
CA THR A 76 5.26 2.14 9.78
C THR A 76 3.75 2.25 9.64
N ASP A 77 3.03 1.77 10.66
CA ASP A 77 1.57 1.88 10.65
C ASP A 77 1.13 3.34 10.57
N GLU A 78 1.84 4.22 11.26
CA GLU A 78 1.49 5.64 11.24
C GLU A 78 1.70 6.25 9.89
N GLU A 79 2.82 5.90 9.25
CA GLU A 79 3.08 6.40 7.90
C GLU A 79 2.03 5.90 6.93
N LEU A 80 1.69 4.63 7.03
CA LEU A 80 0.70 4.03 6.15
C LEU A 80 -0.65 4.72 6.32
N ASP A 81 -1.08 4.90 7.56
CA ASP A 81 -2.37 5.53 7.82
C ASP A 81 -2.41 6.96 7.28
N SER A 82 -1.31 7.69 7.48
CA SER A 82 -1.24 9.07 7.00
C SER A 82 -1.37 9.16 5.49
N VAL A 83 -0.65 8.28 4.79
CA VAL A 83 -0.67 8.31 3.33
C VAL A 83 -2.01 7.81 2.80
N LEU A 84 -2.60 6.82 3.45
CA LEU A 84 -3.93 6.34 3.05
C LEU A 84 -4.93 7.48 3.11
N ALA A 85 -4.89 8.28 4.18
CA ALA A 85 -5.79 9.42 4.30
C ALA A 85 -5.54 10.42 3.18
N GLN A 86 -4.26 10.70 2.88
CA GLN A 86 -3.94 11.63 1.80
C GLN A 86 -4.42 11.11 0.46
N ALA A 87 -4.42 9.80 0.28
CA ALA A 87 -4.83 9.21 -0.99
C ALA A 87 -6.35 9.10 -1.12
N GLY A 88 -7.08 9.49 -0.10
CA GLY A 88 -8.53 9.54 -0.18
C GLY A 88 -9.26 8.38 0.46
N TYR A 89 -8.56 7.52 1.19
CA TYR A 89 -9.20 6.37 1.81
C TYR A 89 -9.71 6.72 3.20
N SER A 90 -10.83 6.11 3.55
CA SER A 90 -11.33 6.22 4.91
C SER A 90 -10.62 5.18 5.77
N LEU A 91 -10.11 5.60 6.90
CA LEU A 91 -9.36 4.72 7.78
C LEU A 91 -10.23 4.12 8.86
N ARG A 92 -11.52 4.31 8.75
CA ARG A 92 -12.40 3.80 9.76
C ARG A 92 -12.72 2.35 9.45
N PRO A 93 -12.32 1.39 10.28
CA PRO A 93 -12.68 0.00 10.05
C PRO A 93 -14.20 -0.14 10.05
N GLY A 94 -14.68 -1.19 9.41
CA GLY A 94 -16.11 -1.35 9.24
C GLY A 94 -16.90 -1.31 10.52
N ASN A 95 -16.32 -1.79 11.62
CA ASN A 95 -17.03 -1.80 12.88
C ASN A 95 -16.66 -0.62 13.75
N ALA A 96 -15.75 0.22 13.36
CA ALA A 96 -15.26 1.25 14.24
C ALA A 96 -16.22 2.40 14.34
N GLU A 97 -16.97 2.62 13.29
CA GLU A 97 -17.86 3.76 13.37
C GLU A 97 -19.00 3.53 14.29
N LEU A 98 -19.12 2.34 14.80
CA LEU A 98 -20.18 2.15 15.74
C LEU A 98 -20.01 2.91 16.99
N GLU A 99 -18.80 3.32 17.21
CA GLU A 99 -18.60 4.07 18.30
C GLU A 99 -18.68 5.38 18.08
N GLU A 100 -18.90 5.79 17.81
CA GLU A 100 -18.97 6.88 17.71
C GLU A 100 -19.67 7.40 17.61
N GLY A 101 -19.86 7.01 17.76
CA GLY A 101 -20.37 7.45 17.64
C GLY A 101 -20.16 7.91 17.60
#